data_37d3999f9874d3f2d410d6756fb91907
#
_entry.id   37d3999f9874d3f2d410d6756fb91907
#
_cell.length_a   1.000
_cell.length_b   1.000
_cell.length_c   1.000
_cell.angle_alpha   90.00
_cell.angle_beta   90.00
_cell.angle_gamma   90.00
#
_symmetry.space_group_name_H-M   'P 1'
#
loop_
_entity.id
_entity.type
_entity.pdbx_description
1 polymer ?
#
loop_
_entity_poly.entity_id
_entity_poly.type
_entity_poly.pdbx_seq_one_letter_code
_entity_poly.pdbx_strand_id
1 'polypeptide(L)'
;MFLKKVNDFITNDKFLSIFLFIVAILINQHYASRGIFPMDGFAHFDPGYRILNGEYPLRDYWVIHGIIVDYIQAAFFFLFGVSWKSYVFHASLFNGLLTVATYFIFRNFKLNKRYSLIYSFFFSVLAYTSSGTPFLDHHSAFFSLLGIYCLILAIDREKNLYWILLPIFFGLAFLSKQVPSSYVILSTFFVLFIYVVIKKKFDCLKYILISSAIFIIIILIFGNIQGISLDSFLVQIIYFPQSIGSERFADYKLTFKG
;
A
#
# COMPACT_ATOMS: atom_id res chain seq x y z
N MET A 1 -26.50 35.62 -3.24
CA MET A 1 -25.03 35.63 -3.37
C MET A 1 -24.32 34.79 -2.34
N PHE A 2 -24.61 34.92 -1.03
CA PHE A 2 -24.00 34.14 0.06
C PHE A 2 -24.19 32.62 -0.09
N LEU A 3 -25.44 32.13 -0.25
CA LEU A 3 -25.76 30.71 -0.40
C LEU A 3 -25.05 30.07 -1.62
N LYS A 4 -24.87 30.81 -2.72
CA LYS A 4 -24.13 30.31 -3.87
C LYS A 4 -22.64 30.11 -3.55
N LYS A 5 -22.01 31.08 -2.86
CA LYS A 5 -20.60 30.94 -2.41
C LYS A 5 -20.39 29.77 -1.45
N VAL A 6 -21.34 29.57 -0.53
CA VAL A 6 -21.30 28.42 0.40
C VAL A 6 -21.43 27.10 -0.37
N ASN A 7 -22.37 27.02 -1.32
CA ASN A 7 -22.53 25.83 -2.15
C ASN A 7 -21.29 25.55 -3.02
N ASP A 8 -20.69 26.59 -3.64
CA ASP A 8 -19.48 26.46 -4.43
C ASP A 8 -18.28 26.01 -3.58
N PHE A 9 -18.21 26.45 -2.32
CA PHE A 9 -17.19 26.01 -1.37
C PHE A 9 -17.40 24.54 -0.98
N ILE A 10 -18.60 24.14 -0.57
CA ILE A 10 -18.92 22.76 -0.15
C ILE A 10 -18.77 21.77 -1.30
N THR A 11 -19.00 22.20 -2.54
CA THR A 11 -18.83 21.35 -3.73
C THR A 11 -17.44 21.42 -4.34
N ASN A 12 -16.49 22.12 -3.71
CA ASN A 12 -15.09 22.15 -4.17
C ASN A 12 -14.40 20.81 -3.96
N ASP A 13 -13.72 20.28 -4.98
CA ASP A 13 -13.02 18.99 -4.89
C ASP A 13 -11.95 18.97 -3.79
N LYS A 14 -11.29 20.11 -3.49
CA LYS A 14 -10.34 20.23 -2.37
C LYS A 14 -11.04 20.09 -1.02
N PHE A 15 -12.17 20.75 -0.84
CA PHE A 15 -12.94 20.65 0.40
C PHE A 15 -13.44 19.20 0.62
N LEU A 16 -14.01 18.59 -0.43
CA LEU A 16 -14.50 17.22 -0.36
C LEU A 16 -13.39 16.21 -0.08
N SER A 17 -12.20 16.41 -0.63
CA SER A 17 -11.06 15.53 -0.36
C SER A 17 -10.56 15.66 1.08
N ILE A 18 -10.50 16.88 1.63
CA ILE A 18 -10.15 17.11 3.05
C ILE A 18 -11.22 16.50 3.97
N PHE A 19 -12.48 16.69 3.66
CA PHE A 19 -13.59 16.07 4.40
C PHE A 19 -13.47 14.55 4.43
N LEU A 20 -13.28 13.91 3.27
CA LEU A 20 -13.08 12.46 3.15
C LEU A 20 -11.87 11.98 3.96
N PHE A 21 -10.75 12.71 3.88
CA PHE A 21 -9.54 12.41 4.62
C PHE A 21 -9.78 12.38 6.13
N ILE A 22 -10.39 13.45 6.65
CA ILE A 22 -10.71 13.56 8.09
C ILE A 22 -11.69 12.45 8.52
N VAL A 23 -12.75 12.24 7.75
CA VAL A 23 -13.76 11.21 8.05
C VAL A 23 -13.12 9.82 8.06
N ALA A 24 -12.27 9.49 7.09
CA ALA A 24 -11.58 8.19 7.03
C ALA A 24 -10.69 7.95 8.26
N ILE A 25 -9.96 8.98 8.71
CA ILE A 25 -9.15 8.92 9.94
C ILE A 25 -10.05 8.70 11.17
N LEU A 26 -11.10 9.49 11.32
CA LEU A 26 -11.99 9.41 12.49
C LEU A 26 -12.71 8.07 12.58
N ILE A 27 -13.20 7.54 11.46
CA ILE A 27 -13.85 6.24 11.41
C ILE A 27 -12.88 5.14 11.86
N ASN A 28 -11.67 5.11 11.30
CA ASN A 28 -10.69 4.09 11.67
C ASN A 28 -10.26 4.21 13.14
N GLN A 29 -10.01 5.43 13.63
CA GLN A 29 -9.69 5.67 15.04
C GLN A 29 -10.81 5.22 15.97
N HIS A 30 -12.07 5.46 15.61
CA HIS A 30 -13.22 5.04 16.38
C HIS A 30 -13.33 3.51 16.47
N TYR A 31 -13.16 2.81 15.34
CA TYR A 31 -13.23 1.35 15.33
C TYR A 31 -12.09 0.71 16.12
N ALA A 32 -10.86 1.14 15.90
CA ALA A 32 -9.70 0.61 16.59
C ALA A 32 -9.67 0.90 18.10
N SER A 33 -10.48 1.86 18.59
CA SER A 33 -10.65 2.11 20.03
C SER A 33 -11.62 1.16 20.72
N ARG A 34 -12.39 0.36 19.96
CA ARG A 34 -13.40 -0.56 20.50
C ARG A 34 -12.88 -1.91 20.93
N GLY A 35 -11.69 -2.27 20.53
CA GLY A 35 -11.06 -3.53 20.89
C GLY A 35 -9.85 -3.84 20.03
N ILE A 36 -9.16 -4.91 20.38
CA ILE A 36 -8.00 -5.41 19.67
C ILE A 36 -8.47 -6.63 18.88
N PHE A 37 -8.19 -6.63 17.57
CA PHE A 37 -8.40 -7.82 16.76
C PHE A 37 -7.48 -8.93 17.27
N PRO A 38 -8.00 -10.10 17.65
CA PRO A 38 -7.17 -11.17 18.20
C PRO A 38 -6.11 -11.64 17.22
N MET A 39 -4.98 -12.08 17.73
CA MET A 39 -3.81 -12.65 17.06
C MET A 39 -2.97 -11.66 16.25
N ASP A 40 -3.53 -10.96 15.26
CA ASP A 40 -2.73 -10.14 14.33
C ASP A 40 -2.73 -8.64 14.68
N GLY A 41 -3.50 -8.22 15.69
CA GLY A 41 -3.63 -6.81 16.06
C GLY A 41 -2.33 -6.14 16.52
N PHE A 42 -1.32 -6.90 16.94
CA PHE A 42 0.01 -6.42 17.36
C PHE A 42 1.13 -6.79 16.40
N ALA A 43 0.84 -7.39 15.26
CA ALA A 43 1.84 -7.94 14.34
C ALA A 43 2.96 -6.96 13.96
N HIS A 44 2.67 -5.65 13.92
CA HIS A 44 3.62 -4.59 13.57
C HIS A 44 3.94 -3.65 14.74
N PHE A 45 3.36 -3.87 15.93
CA PHE A 45 3.64 -3.06 17.11
C PHE A 45 5.03 -3.40 17.67
N ASP A 46 5.28 -4.68 17.97
CA ASP A 46 6.56 -5.15 18.48
C ASP A 46 7.70 -4.91 17.48
N PRO A 47 7.60 -5.30 16.20
CA PRO A 47 8.63 -4.98 15.20
C PRO A 47 8.94 -3.49 15.08
N GLY A 48 7.91 -2.64 15.06
CA GLY A 48 8.11 -1.18 15.02
C GLY A 48 8.86 -0.66 16.27
N TYR A 49 8.58 -1.20 17.44
CA TYR A 49 9.29 -0.87 18.66
C TYR A 49 10.74 -1.39 18.67
N ARG A 50 10.98 -2.62 18.19
CA ARG A 50 12.33 -3.20 18.06
C ARG A 50 13.23 -2.37 17.18
N ILE A 51 12.72 -1.93 16.01
CA ILE A 51 13.46 -1.07 15.08
C ILE A 51 13.92 0.23 15.76
N LEU A 52 13.09 0.85 16.60
CA LEU A 52 13.49 2.05 17.38
C LEU A 52 14.62 1.78 18.36
N ASN A 53 14.75 0.54 18.84
CA ASN A 53 15.81 0.12 19.75
C ASN A 53 17.04 -0.46 19.04
N GLY A 54 17.11 -0.37 17.70
CA GLY A 54 18.25 -0.82 16.90
C GLY A 54 18.26 -2.32 16.58
N GLU A 55 17.15 -3.01 16.82
CA GLU A 55 16.94 -4.40 16.39
C GLU A 55 16.23 -4.38 15.02
N TYR A 56 16.88 -4.94 14.00
CA TYR A 56 16.37 -4.86 12.64
C TYR A 56 15.82 -6.20 12.13
N PRO A 57 14.69 -6.20 11.39
CA PRO A 57 14.17 -7.40 10.76
C PRO A 57 15.20 -8.00 9.80
N LEU A 58 15.14 -9.29 9.56
CA LEU A 58 16.05 -10.06 8.71
C LEU A 58 17.48 -10.21 9.26
N ARG A 59 17.90 -9.39 10.23
CA ARG A 59 19.19 -9.46 10.91
C ARG A 59 19.04 -10.04 12.30
N ASP A 60 18.22 -9.43 13.16
CA ASP A 60 18.13 -9.73 14.59
C ASP A 60 16.96 -10.63 14.93
N TYR A 61 15.94 -10.66 14.05
CA TYR A 61 14.80 -11.56 14.20
C TYR A 61 14.26 -12.00 12.84
N TRP A 62 13.65 -13.19 12.84
CA TRP A 62 13.09 -13.80 11.65
C TRP A 62 11.79 -13.13 11.23
N VAL A 63 11.62 -12.88 9.94
CA VAL A 63 10.40 -12.28 9.36
C VAL A 63 9.93 -13.14 8.19
N ILE A 64 8.63 -13.48 8.19
CA ILE A 64 7.98 -14.30 7.15
C ILE A 64 7.14 -13.47 6.17
N HIS A 65 7.09 -12.18 6.35
CA HIS A 65 6.35 -11.21 5.53
C HIS A 65 7.29 -10.10 5.06
N GLY A 66 6.76 -9.14 4.30
CA GLY A 66 7.55 -7.98 3.93
C GLY A 66 7.81 -7.03 5.11
N ILE A 67 8.93 -6.32 5.06
CA ILE A 67 9.45 -5.51 6.17
C ILE A 67 8.94 -4.07 6.20
N ILE A 68 8.32 -3.58 5.12
CA ILE A 68 8.06 -2.14 4.97
C ILE A 68 7.05 -1.61 5.99
N VAL A 69 6.06 -2.43 6.39
CA VAL A 69 5.03 -2.02 7.35
C VAL A 69 5.65 -1.78 8.73
N ASP A 70 6.63 -2.60 9.11
CA ASP A 70 7.36 -2.48 10.38
C ASP A 70 8.18 -1.18 10.42
N TYR A 71 8.87 -0.83 9.33
CA TYR A 71 9.61 0.44 9.24
C TYR A 71 8.69 1.67 9.22
N ILE A 72 7.57 1.58 8.54
CA ILE A 72 6.56 2.66 8.58
C ILE A 72 6.06 2.81 10.01
N GLN A 73 5.77 1.70 10.70
CA GLN A 73 5.33 1.75 12.10
C GLN A 73 6.40 2.33 13.02
N ALA A 74 7.67 1.97 12.84
CA ALA A 74 8.77 2.56 13.57
C ALA A 74 8.85 4.08 13.38
N ALA A 75 8.64 4.57 12.15
CA ALA A 75 8.58 6.01 11.86
C ALA A 75 7.42 6.69 12.60
N PHE A 76 6.24 6.05 12.68
CA PHE A 76 5.11 6.59 13.46
C PHE A 76 5.43 6.63 14.95
N PHE A 77 6.07 5.62 15.49
CA PHE A 77 6.49 5.60 16.89
C PHE A 77 7.58 6.64 17.19
N PHE A 78 8.50 6.85 16.27
CA PHE A 78 9.51 7.89 16.39
C PHE A 78 8.89 9.30 16.43
N LEU A 79 7.89 9.56 15.58
CA LEU A 79 7.26 10.88 15.47
C LEU A 79 6.23 11.17 16.55
N PHE A 80 5.46 10.16 16.97
CA PHE A 80 4.27 10.33 17.83
C PHE A 80 4.38 9.59 19.18
N GLY A 81 5.53 8.97 19.45
CA GLY A 81 5.74 8.15 20.64
C GLY A 81 5.15 6.75 20.52
N VAL A 82 5.68 5.82 21.34
CA VAL A 82 5.22 4.42 21.39
C VAL A 82 3.91 4.36 22.17
N SER A 83 2.81 4.19 21.46
CA SER A 83 1.47 4.11 22.06
C SER A 83 0.49 3.43 21.11
N TRP A 84 -0.62 2.93 21.67
CA TRP A 84 -1.74 2.42 20.88
C TRP A 84 -2.31 3.47 19.91
N LYS A 85 -2.40 4.72 20.35
CA LYS A 85 -2.89 5.83 19.51
C LYS A 85 -2.02 6.05 18.28
N SER A 86 -0.71 6.05 18.47
CA SER A 86 0.26 6.17 17.37
C SER A 86 0.19 4.98 16.42
N TYR A 87 0.02 3.77 16.96
CA TYR A 87 -0.16 2.54 16.19
C TYR A 87 -1.40 2.60 15.29
N VAL A 88 -2.53 2.93 15.87
CA VAL A 88 -3.79 3.09 15.13
C VAL A 88 -3.74 4.26 14.14
N PHE A 89 -3.00 5.33 14.48
CA PHE A 89 -2.88 6.49 13.61
C PHE A 89 -2.17 6.16 12.28
N HIS A 90 -1.21 5.24 12.30
CA HIS A 90 -0.59 4.71 11.08
C HIS A 90 -1.67 4.17 10.12
N ALA A 91 -2.48 3.22 10.54
CA ALA A 91 -3.56 2.67 9.72
C ALA A 91 -4.57 3.72 9.27
N SER A 92 -4.92 4.64 10.18
CA SER A 92 -5.89 5.72 9.91
C SER A 92 -5.39 6.68 8.84
N LEU A 93 -4.11 7.05 8.89
CA LEU A 93 -3.51 7.95 7.89
C LEU A 93 -3.50 7.30 6.51
N PHE A 94 -3.11 6.03 6.41
CA PHE A 94 -3.13 5.29 5.15
C PHE A 94 -4.54 5.15 4.59
N ASN A 95 -5.54 4.86 5.44
CA ASN A 95 -6.94 4.83 5.03
C ASN A 95 -7.39 6.19 4.46
N GLY A 96 -7.04 7.29 5.13
CA GLY A 96 -7.34 8.64 4.67
C GLY A 96 -6.70 8.99 3.33
N LEU A 97 -5.39 8.73 3.19
CA LEU A 97 -4.65 9.01 1.95
C LEU A 97 -5.21 8.23 0.76
N LEU A 98 -5.49 6.96 0.95
CA LEU A 98 -6.01 6.12 -0.13
C LEU A 98 -7.46 6.47 -0.49
N THR A 99 -8.28 6.84 0.48
CA THR A 99 -9.62 7.35 0.25
C THR A 99 -9.61 8.59 -0.65
N VAL A 100 -8.69 9.52 -0.38
CA VAL A 100 -8.50 10.72 -1.21
C VAL A 100 -8.00 10.37 -2.61
N ALA A 101 -7.01 9.47 -2.70
CA ALA A 101 -6.53 9.00 -4.00
C ALA A 101 -7.65 8.36 -4.83
N THR A 102 -8.49 7.52 -4.21
CA THR A 102 -9.65 6.89 -4.84
C THR A 102 -10.67 7.93 -5.32
N TYR A 103 -10.94 8.97 -4.52
CA TYR A 103 -11.79 10.06 -4.93
C TYR A 103 -11.28 10.73 -6.20
N PHE A 104 -9.99 11.07 -6.26
CA PHE A 104 -9.42 11.71 -7.44
C PHE A 104 -9.36 10.78 -8.66
N ILE A 105 -9.21 9.48 -8.48
CA ILE A 105 -9.32 8.52 -9.59
C ILE A 105 -10.74 8.51 -10.17
N PHE A 106 -11.78 8.47 -9.35
CA PHE A 106 -13.17 8.59 -9.83
C PHE A 106 -13.42 9.91 -10.55
N ARG A 107 -12.87 11.03 -10.02
CA ARG A 107 -12.93 12.33 -10.72
C ARG A 107 -12.19 12.31 -12.06
N ASN A 108 -11.06 11.59 -12.13
CA ASN A 108 -10.32 11.43 -13.39
C ASN A 108 -11.15 10.67 -14.45
N PHE A 109 -11.93 9.68 -14.04
CA PHE A 109 -12.89 8.98 -14.90
C PHE A 109 -14.15 9.80 -15.21
N LYS A 110 -14.17 11.10 -14.87
CA LYS A 110 -15.32 12.01 -15.08
C LYS A 110 -16.60 11.58 -14.36
N LEU A 111 -16.49 10.73 -13.35
CA LEU A 111 -17.63 10.38 -12.51
C LEU A 111 -18.15 11.64 -11.80
N ASN A 112 -19.47 11.74 -11.67
CA ASN A 112 -20.12 12.86 -10.97
C ASN A 112 -19.57 13.00 -9.54
N LYS A 113 -19.41 14.24 -9.06
CA LYS A 113 -18.88 14.54 -7.70
C LYS A 113 -19.61 13.80 -6.60
N ARG A 114 -20.93 13.71 -6.67
CA ARG A 114 -21.75 13.02 -5.67
C ARG A 114 -21.41 11.53 -5.60
N TYR A 115 -21.35 10.86 -6.75
CA TYR A 115 -20.99 9.45 -6.79
C TYR A 115 -19.53 9.21 -6.39
N SER A 116 -18.62 10.07 -6.83
CA SER A 116 -17.23 10.01 -6.41
C SER A 116 -17.10 10.12 -4.89
N LEU A 117 -17.85 11.04 -4.27
CA LEU A 117 -17.89 11.22 -2.82
C LEU A 117 -18.46 9.97 -2.12
N ILE A 118 -19.60 9.47 -2.58
CA ILE A 118 -20.29 8.32 -1.98
C ILE A 118 -19.39 7.07 -2.04
N TYR A 119 -18.84 6.75 -3.20
CA TYR A 119 -18.00 5.56 -3.35
C TYR A 119 -16.70 5.67 -2.56
N SER A 120 -16.08 6.84 -2.51
CA SER A 120 -14.89 7.06 -1.69
C SER A 120 -15.20 7.02 -0.20
N PHE A 121 -16.39 7.48 0.22
CA PHE A 121 -16.85 7.32 1.61
C PHE A 121 -17.02 5.84 1.97
N PHE A 122 -17.69 5.05 1.13
CA PHE A 122 -17.79 3.60 1.35
C PHE A 122 -16.42 2.92 1.38
N PHE A 123 -15.50 3.35 0.51
CA PHE A 123 -14.13 2.88 0.55
C PHE A 123 -13.49 3.15 1.93
N SER A 124 -13.63 4.38 2.47
CA SER A 124 -13.07 4.74 3.77
C SER A 124 -13.60 3.88 4.94
N VAL A 125 -14.84 3.42 4.84
CA VAL A 125 -15.48 2.59 5.87
C VAL A 125 -15.09 1.12 5.74
N LEU A 126 -14.88 0.62 4.52
CA LEU A 126 -14.70 -0.81 4.26
C LEU A 126 -13.23 -1.23 4.14
N ALA A 127 -12.33 -0.30 3.78
CA ALA A 127 -10.98 -0.64 3.42
C ALA A 127 -10.09 -1.05 4.61
N TYR A 128 -9.97 -0.23 5.63
CA TYR A 128 -9.06 -0.50 6.76
C TYR A 128 -9.76 -0.79 8.09
N THR A 129 -10.97 -0.33 8.26
CA THR A 129 -11.68 -0.37 9.55
C THR A 129 -11.90 -1.76 10.10
N SER A 130 -11.90 -2.79 9.27
CA SER A 130 -12.06 -4.18 9.71
C SER A 130 -10.96 -4.64 10.69
N SER A 131 -9.71 -4.18 10.51
CA SER A 131 -8.62 -4.44 11.45
C SER A 131 -8.38 -3.25 12.40
N GLY A 132 -8.53 -2.03 11.91
CA GLY A 132 -8.29 -0.78 12.64
C GLY A 132 -6.81 -0.49 12.94
N THR A 133 -5.95 -1.48 12.85
CA THR A 133 -4.51 -1.43 13.13
C THR A 133 -3.70 -1.71 11.86
N PRO A 134 -2.42 -1.33 11.79
CA PRO A 134 -1.58 -1.65 10.65
C PRO A 134 -1.56 -3.15 10.38
N PHE A 135 -1.80 -3.50 9.11
CA PHE A 135 -1.87 -4.88 8.68
C PHE A 135 -1.24 -5.07 7.30
N LEU A 136 -0.44 -6.11 7.15
CA LEU A 136 0.38 -6.34 5.96
C LEU A 136 -0.45 -6.52 4.67
N ASP A 137 -1.59 -7.23 4.76
CA ASP A 137 -2.48 -7.43 3.60
C ASP A 137 -3.08 -6.12 3.09
N HIS A 138 -3.51 -5.25 4.01
CA HIS A 138 -4.06 -3.94 3.67
C HIS A 138 -3.00 -3.04 3.03
N HIS A 139 -1.78 -2.98 3.59
CA HIS A 139 -0.69 -2.18 3.01
C HIS A 139 -0.28 -2.71 1.64
N SER A 140 -0.16 -4.03 1.48
CA SER A 140 0.12 -4.66 0.19
C SER A 140 -0.96 -4.34 -0.86
N ALA A 141 -2.24 -4.46 -0.48
CA ALA A 141 -3.35 -4.09 -1.34
C ALA A 141 -3.39 -2.59 -1.67
N PHE A 142 -3.10 -1.73 -0.69
CA PHE A 142 -3.10 -0.28 -0.85
C PHE A 142 -1.99 0.21 -1.77
N PHE A 143 -0.77 -0.26 -1.57
CA PHE A 143 0.33 0.06 -2.48
C PHE A 143 0.10 -0.52 -3.87
N SER A 144 -0.46 -1.72 -3.99
CA SER A 144 -0.86 -2.30 -5.28
C SER A 144 -1.90 -1.42 -5.98
N LEU A 145 -2.90 -0.94 -5.25
CA LEU A 145 -3.93 -0.05 -5.79
C LEU A 145 -3.36 1.29 -6.23
N LEU A 146 -2.42 1.87 -5.46
CA LEU A 146 -1.70 3.08 -5.88
C LEU A 146 -0.87 2.85 -7.14
N GLY A 147 -0.24 1.69 -7.28
CA GLY A 147 0.43 1.29 -8.52
C GLY A 147 -0.53 1.25 -9.71
N ILE A 148 -1.70 0.62 -9.54
CA ILE A 148 -2.76 0.60 -10.58
C ILE A 148 -3.25 2.02 -10.88
N TYR A 149 -3.44 2.88 -9.88
CA TYR A 149 -3.81 4.29 -10.11
C TYR A 149 -2.74 5.04 -10.90
N CYS A 150 -1.46 4.79 -10.60
CA CYS A 150 -0.36 5.35 -11.40
C CYS A 150 -0.42 4.86 -12.84
N LEU A 151 -0.67 3.58 -13.11
CA LEU A 151 -0.83 3.07 -14.48
C LEU A 151 -1.95 3.77 -15.22
N ILE A 152 -3.13 3.88 -14.60
CA ILE A 152 -4.30 4.56 -15.18
C ILE A 152 -3.96 6.01 -15.53
N LEU A 153 -3.36 6.74 -14.58
CA LEU A 153 -3.00 8.15 -14.77
C LEU A 153 -1.85 8.32 -15.76
N ALA A 154 -0.93 7.38 -15.84
CA ALA A 154 0.16 7.37 -16.81
C ALA A 154 -0.37 7.23 -18.24
N ILE A 155 -1.35 6.35 -18.44
CA ILE A 155 -2.00 6.13 -19.73
C ILE A 155 -2.88 7.33 -20.12
N ASP A 156 -3.67 7.85 -19.18
CA ASP A 156 -4.64 8.92 -19.46
C ASP A 156 -3.99 10.30 -19.61
N ARG A 157 -3.00 10.62 -18.77
CA ARG A 157 -2.37 11.95 -18.72
C ARG A 157 -1.01 12.04 -19.42
N GLU A 158 -0.46 10.91 -19.83
CA GLU A 158 0.85 10.79 -20.48
C GLU A 158 2.02 11.48 -19.72
N LYS A 159 1.94 11.56 -18.37
CA LYS A 159 2.97 12.18 -17.54
C LYS A 159 3.98 11.16 -17.05
N ASN A 160 5.26 11.44 -17.25
CA ASN A 160 6.36 10.57 -16.87
C ASN A 160 6.40 10.24 -15.36
N LEU A 161 5.94 11.16 -14.52
CA LEU A 161 5.87 10.97 -13.07
C LEU A 161 5.14 9.68 -12.69
N TYR A 162 4.02 9.36 -13.35
CA TYR A 162 3.25 8.18 -13.01
C TYR A 162 3.94 6.87 -13.44
N TRP A 163 4.73 6.91 -14.54
CA TRP A 163 5.59 5.79 -14.93
C TRP A 163 6.72 5.54 -13.92
N ILE A 164 7.24 6.60 -13.30
CA ILE A 164 8.27 6.52 -12.25
C ILE A 164 7.67 5.97 -10.95
N LEU A 165 6.48 6.43 -10.55
CA LEU A 165 5.84 6.02 -9.30
C LEU A 165 5.30 4.59 -9.33
N LEU A 166 4.93 4.08 -10.51
CA LEU A 166 4.38 2.75 -10.70
C LEU A 166 5.21 1.63 -10.04
N PRO A 167 6.51 1.43 -10.40
CA PRO A 167 7.31 0.37 -9.81
C PRO A 167 7.65 0.63 -8.34
N ILE A 168 7.71 1.88 -7.90
CA ILE A 168 7.92 2.22 -6.49
C ILE A 168 6.77 1.69 -5.64
N PHE A 169 5.52 1.96 -6.03
CA PHE A 169 4.37 1.46 -5.29
C PHE A 169 4.26 -0.06 -5.34
N PHE A 170 4.58 -0.68 -6.47
CA PHE A 170 4.62 -2.14 -6.55
C PHE A 170 5.75 -2.76 -5.72
N GLY A 171 6.91 -2.13 -5.67
CA GLY A 171 8.00 -2.53 -4.77
C GLY A 171 7.58 -2.44 -3.29
N LEU A 172 6.91 -1.35 -2.88
CA LEU A 172 6.35 -1.20 -1.54
C LEU A 172 5.27 -2.24 -1.26
N ALA A 173 4.42 -2.56 -2.23
CA ALA A 173 3.41 -3.62 -2.09
C ALA A 173 4.05 -4.99 -1.85
N PHE A 174 5.07 -5.35 -2.63
CA PHE A 174 5.83 -6.59 -2.47
C PHE A 174 6.56 -6.65 -1.13
N LEU A 175 7.18 -5.55 -0.71
CA LEU A 175 7.86 -5.44 0.59
C LEU A 175 6.88 -5.30 1.78
N SER A 176 5.58 -5.14 1.54
CA SER A 176 4.54 -5.29 2.56
C SER A 176 4.14 -6.75 2.70
N LYS A 177 3.79 -7.40 1.59
CA LYS A 177 3.46 -8.84 1.52
C LYS A 177 3.65 -9.35 0.10
N GLN A 178 4.40 -10.44 -0.04
CA GLN A 178 4.75 -11.01 -1.35
C GLN A 178 3.54 -11.51 -2.13
N VAL A 179 2.58 -12.11 -1.43
CA VAL A 179 1.31 -12.59 -1.98
C VAL A 179 0.17 -11.89 -1.23
N PRO A 180 -0.75 -11.22 -1.89
CA PRO A 180 -1.11 -11.30 -3.33
C PRO A 180 -0.40 -10.29 -4.25
N SER A 181 0.47 -9.39 -3.75
CA SER A 181 1.05 -8.31 -4.57
C SER A 181 1.75 -8.82 -5.83
N SER A 182 2.47 -9.94 -5.77
CA SER A 182 3.14 -10.52 -6.94
C SER A 182 2.17 -10.81 -8.09
N TYR A 183 0.97 -11.33 -7.80
CA TYR A 183 -0.04 -11.58 -8.83
C TYR A 183 -0.58 -10.30 -9.45
N VAL A 184 -0.80 -9.27 -8.62
CA VAL A 184 -1.22 -7.94 -9.10
C VAL A 184 -0.15 -7.31 -9.99
N ILE A 185 1.12 -7.41 -9.57
CA ILE A 185 2.27 -6.92 -10.33
C ILE A 185 2.35 -7.62 -11.69
N LEU A 186 2.33 -8.97 -11.72
CA LEU A 186 2.42 -9.75 -12.95
C LEU A 186 1.25 -9.44 -13.90
N SER A 187 0.03 -9.39 -13.39
CA SER A 187 -1.15 -9.06 -14.18
C SER A 187 -1.07 -7.65 -14.75
N THR A 188 -0.58 -6.69 -13.96
CA THR A 188 -0.41 -5.30 -14.39
C THR A 188 0.68 -5.16 -15.45
N PHE A 189 1.80 -5.87 -15.30
CA PHE A 189 2.86 -5.89 -16.32
C PHE A 189 2.38 -6.54 -17.62
N PHE A 190 1.55 -7.56 -17.56
CA PHE A 190 0.94 -8.14 -18.75
C PHE A 190 0.07 -7.13 -19.50
N VAL A 191 -0.80 -6.40 -18.78
CA VAL A 191 -1.62 -5.32 -19.36
C VAL A 191 -0.74 -4.21 -19.95
N LEU A 192 0.33 -3.81 -19.23
CA LEU A 192 1.28 -2.82 -19.68
C LEU A 192 2.00 -3.26 -20.96
N PHE A 193 2.41 -4.53 -21.03
CA PHE A 193 3.06 -5.09 -22.23
C PHE A 193 2.13 -4.98 -23.45
N ILE A 194 0.87 -5.38 -23.31
CA ILE A 194 -0.14 -5.25 -24.38
C ILE A 194 -0.30 -3.79 -24.79
N TYR A 195 -0.42 -2.87 -23.81
CA TYR A 195 -0.53 -1.44 -24.08
C TYR A 195 0.66 -0.89 -24.87
N VAL A 196 1.89 -1.20 -24.43
CA VAL A 196 3.13 -0.72 -25.07
C VAL A 196 3.25 -1.23 -26.51
N VAL A 197 2.93 -2.50 -26.75
CA VAL A 197 3.00 -3.10 -28.09
C VAL A 197 1.94 -2.49 -29.02
N ILE A 198 0.68 -2.42 -28.59
CA ILE A 198 -0.42 -1.89 -29.43
C ILE A 198 -0.24 -0.40 -29.71
N LYS A 199 0.13 0.37 -28.70
CA LYS A 199 0.27 1.85 -28.82
C LYS A 199 1.65 2.29 -29.27
N LYS A 200 2.63 1.36 -29.38
CA LYS A 200 4.04 1.63 -29.72
C LYS A 200 4.70 2.66 -28.78
N LYS A 201 4.28 2.68 -27.50
CA LYS A 201 4.73 3.65 -26.47
C LYS A 201 5.91 3.07 -25.67
N PHE A 202 7.01 2.69 -26.36
CA PHE A 202 8.18 2.08 -25.70
C PHE A 202 8.93 3.04 -24.78
N ASP A 203 8.80 4.35 -24.97
CA ASP A 203 9.48 5.36 -24.13
C ASP A 203 9.15 5.28 -22.65
N CYS A 204 7.96 4.80 -22.28
CA CYS A 204 7.58 4.64 -20.88
C CYS A 204 8.44 3.60 -20.16
N LEU A 205 8.95 2.58 -20.87
CA LEU A 205 9.77 1.51 -20.29
C LEU A 205 11.05 2.04 -19.66
N LYS A 206 11.69 3.08 -20.24
CA LYS A 206 12.89 3.70 -19.66
C LYS A 206 12.63 4.25 -18.27
N TYR A 207 11.49 4.91 -18.03
CA TYR A 207 11.14 5.46 -16.73
C TYR A 207 10.87 4.35 -15.71
N ILE A 208 10.18 3.29 -16.13
CA ILE A 208 9.89 2.12 -15.30
C ILE A 208 11.20 1.41 -14.92
N LEU A 209 12.08 1.14 -15.89
CA LEU A 209 13.35 0.43 -15.65
C LEU A 209 14.29 1.24 -14.75
N ILE A 210 14.45 2.55 -15.03
CA ILE A 210 15.33 3.42 -14.22
C ILE A 210 14.79 3.51 -12.79
N SER A 211 13.48 3.76 -12.60
CA SER A 211 12.93 3.89 -11.26
C SER A 211 12.91 2.56 -10.49
N SER A 212 12.71 1.41 -11.17
CA SER A 212 12.89 0.10 -10.57
C SER A 212 14.33 -0.14 -10.10
N ALA A 213 15.30 0.19 -10.94
CA ALA A 213 16.73 0.05 -10.58
C ALA A 213 17.09 0.95 -9.39
N ILE A 214 16.67 2.21 -9.41
CA ILE A 214 16.89 3.15 -8.29
C ILE A 214 16.23 2.63 -7.01
N PHE A 215 15.00 2.15 -7.08
CA PHE A 215 14.29 1.60 -5.91
C PHE A 215 15.04 0.40 -5.32
N ILE A 216 15.48 -0.55 -6.17
CA ILE A 216 16.25 -1.71 -5.73
C ILE A 216 17.58 -1.27 -5.08
N ILE A 217 18.30 -0.34 -5.69
CA ILE A 217 19.56 0.19 -5.15
C ILE A 217 19.33 0.83 -3.77
N ILE A 218 18.27 1.63 -3.62
CA ILE A 218 17.92 2.25 -2.31
C ILE A 218 17.67 1.17 -1.25
N ILE A 219 16.92 0.11 -1.57
CA ILE A 219 16.64 -0.98 -0.64
C ILE A 219 17.91 -1.74 -0.26
N LEU A 220 18.79 -1.99 -1.22
CA LEU A 220 20.07 -2.66 -0.96
C LEU A 220 21.01 -1.81 -0.09
N ILE A 221 21.11 -0.51 -0.37
CA ILE A 221 21.91 0.42 0.44
C ILE A 221 21.34 0.50 1.87
N PHE A 222 20.02 0.64 2.00
CA PHE A 222 19.34 0.70 3.29
C PHE A 222 19.56 -0.58 4.11
N GLY A 223 19.43 -1.76 3.49
CA GLY A 223 19.72 -3.03 4.13
C GLY A 223 21.19 -3.15 4.57
N ASN A 224 22.13 -2.75 3.70
CA ASN A 224 23.55 -2.77 4.03
C ASN A 224 23.93 -1.85 5.20
N ILE A 225 23.34 -0.65 5.27
CA ILE A 225 23.54 0.30 6.40
C ILE A 225 23.08 -0.34 7.71
N GLN A 226 22.05 -1.17 7.69
CA GLN A 226 21.54 -1.87 8.88
C GLN A 226 22.22 -3.20 9.15
N GLY A 227 23.19 -3.60 8.33
CA GLY A 227 23.89 -4.88 8.47
C GLY A 227 23.05 -6.09 8.05
N ILE A 228 22.01 -5.90 7.26
CA ILE A 228 21.21 -6.99 6.71
C ILE A 228 21.96 -7.60 5.52
N SER A 229 22.28 -8.89 5.60
CA SER A 229 22.93 -9.59 4.48
C SER A 229 21.95 -9.85 3.33
N LEU A 230 22.48 -9.88 2.11
CA LEU A 230 21.69 -10.23 0.94
C LEU A 230 21.12 -11.66 1.05
N ASP A 231 21.88 -12.58 1.64
CA ASP A 231 21.44 -13.95 1.88
C ASP A 231 20.23 -13.99 2.82
N SER A 232 20.28 -13.31 3.97
CA SER A 232 19.15 -13.20 4.89
C SER A 232 17.92 -12.63 4.20
N PHE A 233 18.09 -11.62 3.36
CA PHE A 233 17.00 -11.03 2.59
C PHE A 233 16.39 -12.05 1.62
N LEU A 234 17.22 -12.72 0.81
CA LEU A 234 16.73 -13.70 -0.16
C LEU A 234 16.06 -14.90 0.51
N VAL A 235 16.64 -15.41 1.59
CA VAL A 235 16.08 -16.55 2.30
C VAL A 235 14.73 -16.21 2.90
N GLN A 236 14.62 -15.11 3.65
CA GLN A 236 13.40 -14.79 4.40
C GLN A 236 12.30 -14.17 3.52
N ILE A 237 12.64 -13.36 2.50
CA ILE A 237 11.65 -12.64 1.68
C ILE A 237 11.25 -13.42 0.42
N ILE A 238 12.14 -14.26 -0.11
CA ILE A 238 11.88 -14.96 -1.38
C ILE A 238 11.72 -16.47 -1.17
N TYR A 239 12.77 -17.15 -0.69
CA TYR A 239 12.80 -18.61 -0.70
C TYR A 239 11.86 -19.24 0.32
N PHE A 240 11.80 -18.71 1.53
CA PHE A 240 10.94 -19.26 2.58
C PHE A 240 9.43 -19.08 2.26
N PRO A 241 8.93 -17.88 1.86
CA PRO A 241 7.55 -17.76 1.42
C PRO A 241 7.20 -18.65 0.21
N GLN A 242 8.16 -18.85 -0.70
CA GLN A 242 7.96 -19.73 -1.85
C GLN A 242 7.83 -21.22 -1.43
N SER A 243 8.63 -21.69 -0.47
CA SER A 243 8.55 -23.05 0.04
C SER A 243 7.20 -23.32 0.72
N ILE A 244 6.74 -22.42 1.60
CA ILE A 244 5.43 -22.52 2.25
C ILE A 244 4.30 -22.55 1.20
N GLY A 245 4.41 -21.70 0.16
CA GLY A 245 3.44 -21.67 -0.93
C GLY A 245 3.37 -23.01 -1.66
N SER A 246 4.51 -23.61 -1.99
CA SER A 246 4.56 -24.91 -2.68
C SER A 246 4.00 -26.06 -1.83
N GLU A 247 4.28 -26.09 -0.54
CA GLU A 247 3.72 -27.07 0.39
C GLU A 247 2.21 -26.96 0.50
N ARG A 248 1.67 -25.75 0.63
CA ARG A 248 0.22 -25.52 0.65
C ARG A 248 -0.47 -25.98 -0.64
N PHE A 249 0.16 -25.82 -1.81
CA PHE A 249 -0.38 -26.34 -3.07
C PHE A 249 -0.30 -27.86 -3.16
N ALA A 250 0.71 -28.49 -2.59
CA ALA A 250 0.84 -29.95 -2.57
C ALA A 250 -0.25 -30.62 -1.71
N ASP A 251 -0.69 -29.97 -0.63
CA ASP A 251 -1.76 -30.46 0.23
C ASP A 251 -3.16 -30.31 -0.38
N TYR A 252 -3.36 -29.32 -1.26
CA TYR A 252 -4.61 -29.14 -2.01
C TYR A 252 -4.61 -29.98 -3.30
N LYS A 253 -4.79 -31.29 -3.18
CA LYS A 253 -5.17 -32.10 -4.34
C LYS A 253 -6.59 -31.71 -4.75
N LEU A 254 -6.70 -30.78 -5.69
CA LEU A 254 -7.95 -30.58 -6.43
C LEU A 254 -8.22 -31.84 -7.26
N THR A 255 -8.89 -32.82 -6.66
CA THR A 255 -9.47 -33.92 -7.42
C THR A 255 -10.73 -33.39 -8.10
N PHE A 256 -10.61 -33.02 -9.36
CA PHE A 256 -11.76 -32.92 -10.24
C PHE A 256 -12.31 -34.36 -10.42
N LYS A 257 -13.14 -34.80 -9.49
CA LYS A 257 -14.10 -35.87 -9.76
C LYS A 257 -15.34 -35.18 -10.26
N GLY A 258 -15.60 -35.40 -11.56
CA GLY A 258 -16.85 -35.05 -12.24
C GLY A 258 -18.05 -35.79 -11.67
#